data_109edd6a22a722bf7fa52dd863c67758
#
_entry.id   109edd6a22a722bf7fa52dd863c67758
#
_cell.length_a   1.000
_cell.length_b   1.000
_cell.length_c   1.000
_cell.angle_alpha   90.00
_cell.angle_beta   90.00
_cell.angle_gamma   90.00
#
_symmetry.space_group_name_H-M   'P 1'
#
loop_
_entity.id
_entity.type
_entity.pdbx_description
1 polymer ?
#
loop_
_entity_poly.entity_id
_entity_poly.type
_entity_poly.pdbx_seq_one_letter_code
_entity_poly.pdbx_strand_id
1 'polypeptide(L)'
;MNLSRLALPLLLLPSANALADTFERDQALKLPDMLISANRQVEARNDSSAANTVFTREDIDRLQPSDVPDLLRRVPGVQVAQTGGRGSLPGIYIRGTQSAQSLVLVDGQRIGSSTSGDSNLQHLNIEQIERVEVLRGSRSVIYGSDAIGGVIQIFTRRGTEQGLQPRMHVGFGSNQTWERSLGLSGGDEKTRFNLGASLDETAGIDRTHESYPSDGDHDAYRNKSISLSLSHALTDDIEVGANLLDNRGKSEFDNPFGRFDMNTFESVQQQPYSDFNVSSVSSYVDARVNDIWKTRVEFGHTENREKTLDKLSDERTVFNTYRDSVNWQNDLTLNARNSLILGGDWYEDRVNSSTAFDEDSRWNRAAFIQHRYQADSFSTELGLRHDDNQQFGSQNTWSGTFTLPLNPDNDLLLSYSEGFRAPTFNDLYYPDFSNPDLKPETSKSYELQWRSQLSDSTRLETSLYRTDLQDAIIFGSNSRPENVASARINGFEAALKQELFGWQSNLGVSIIDPRDRDSGHTLARRARRTASWDLDRQFEKLGLGASWQLVSGSYDDLNNTQPLGGYGLLGLRSSWALNREIKLDLKLDNALDKGYSRTNYSYDGSQYGYREEGRAWMFGITWTPAL
;
A
#
# COMPACT_ATOMS: atom_id res chain seq x y z
N MET A 1 30.22 -1.95 -26.87
CA MET A 1 29.51 -3.06 -27.53
C MET A 1 30.03 -4.36 -26.95
N ASN A 2 29.42 -4.86 -25.89
CA ASN A 2 29.62 -6.26 -25.44
C ASN A 2 28.33 -6.65 -24.72
N LEU A 3 27.54 -7.46 -25.42
CA LEU A 3 26.36 -8.14 -24.90
C LEU A 3 26.84 -9.37 -24.11
N SER A 4 26.92 -9.31 -22.81
CA SER A 4 27.09 -10.47 -21.97
C SER A 4 25.71 -11.11 -21.73
N ARG A 5 25.59 -12.33 -22.22
CA ARG A 5 24.44 -13.22 -22.21
C ARG A 5 24.03 -13.55 -20.77
N LEU A 6 22.82 -13.16 -20.37
CA LEU A 6 22.12 -13.78 -19.25
C LEU A 6 21.33 -14.96 -19.81
N ALA A 7 21.92 -16.15 -19.73
CA ALA A 7 21.25 -17.41 -19.99
C ALA A 7 20.43 -17.77 -18.74
N LEU A 8 19.11 -17.77 -18.87
CA LEU A 8 18.18 -18.40 -17.94
C LEU A 8 18.33 -19.92 -18.11
N PRO A 9 18.64 -20.72 -17.10
CA PRO A 9 18.58 -22.16 -17.22
C PRO A 9 17.10 -22.60 -17.20
N LEU A 10 16.60 -23.05 -18.33
CA LEU A 10 15.39 -23.87 -18.44
C LEU A 10 15.73 -25.23 -17.81
N LEU A 11 15.28 -25.47 -16.60
CA LEU A 11 15.34 -26.80 -15.98
C LEU A 11 14.31 -27.72 -16.63
N LEU A 12 14.76 -28.51 -17.61
CA LEU A 12 14.08 -29.70 -18.09
C LEU A 12 14.22 -30.80 -17.03
N LEU A 13 13.13 -31.12 -16.33
CA LEU A 13 13.05 -32.27 -15.45
C LEU A 13 12.55 -33.50 -16.24
N PRO A 14 13.13 -34.70 -16.00
CA PRO A 14 12.74 -35.91 -16.70
C PRO A 14 11.37 -36.42 -16.25
N SER A 15 10.61 -36.92 -17.20
CA SER A 15 9.33 -37.60 -17.02
C SER A 15 9.48 -38.89 -16.20
N ALA A 16 8.95 -38.88 -14.97
CA ALA A 16 8.70 -40.10 -14.20
C ALA A 16 7.19 -40.35 -14.14
N ASN A 17 6.73 -41.37 -14.84
CA ASN A 17 5.39 -41.93 -14.66
C ASN A 17 5.31 -42.56 -13.26
N ALA A 18 4.43 -42.05 -12.40
CA ALA A 18 4.04 -42.69 -11.17
C ALA A 18 2.53 -42.50 -10.95
N LEU A 19 1.84 -43.60 -11.05
CA LEU A 19 0.58 -44.05 -10.44
C LEU A 19 -0.33 -42.97 -9.88
N ALA A 20 -1.44 -42.78 -10.56
CA ALA A 20 -2.59 -41.99 -10.09
C ALA A 20 -3.31 -42.76 -8.97
N ASP A 21 -3.18 -42.28 -7.74
CA ASP A 21 -4.16 -42.53 -6.70
C ASP A 21 -5.21 -41.44 -6.79
N THR A 22 -6.42 -41.84 -7.12
CA THR A 22 -7.61 -41.00 -7.17
C THR A 22 -8.05 -40.67 -5.74
N PHE A 23 -7.59 -39.53 -5.22
CA PHE A 23 -8.29 -38.86 -4.14
C PHE A 23 -9.36 -37.95 -4.74
N GLU A 24 -10.63 -38.29 -4.54
CA GLU A 24 -11.73 -37.35 -4.70
C GLU A 24 -11.47 -36.15 -3.76
N ARG A 25 -10.88 -35.10 -4.31
CA ARG A 25 -10.90 -33.79 -3.67
C ARG A 25 -12.31 -33.25 -3.86
N ASP A 26 -13.01 -33.07 -2.74
CA ASP A 26 -14.13 -32.13 -2.66
C ASP A 26 -13.71 -30.84 -3.38
N GLN A 27 -14.28 -30.61 -4.54
CA GLN A 27 -14.21 -29.31 -5.21
C GLN A 27 -15.10 -28.37 -4.39
N ALA A 28 -14.57 -27.87 -3.27
CA ALA A 28 -15.08 -26.65 -2.70
C ALA A 28 -15.02 -25.61 -3.83
N LEU A 29 -16.18 -25.21 -4.32
CA LEU A 29 -16.35 -24.10 -5.24
C LEU A 29 -15.56 -22.92 -4.63
N LYS A 30 -14.35 -22.67 -5.14
CA LYS A 30 -13.61 -21.47 -4.77
C LYS A 30 -14.48 -20.32 -5.26
N LEU A 31 -15.13 -19.63 -4.33
CA LEU A 31 -15.79 -18.37 -4.64
C LEU A 31 -14.79 -17.51 -5.40
N PRO A 32 -15.20 -16.87 -6.49
CA PRO A 32 -14.31 -15.97 -7.22
C PRO A 32 -13.72 -14.97 -6.22
N ASP A 33 -12.42 -14.68 -6.34
CA ASP A 33 -11.76 -13.67 -5.52
C ASP A 33 -12.59 -12.39 -5.55
N MET A 34 -13.05 -11.94 -4.40
CA MET A 34 -13.85 -10.72 -4.30
C MET A 34 -12.93 -9.52 -4.16
N LEU A 35 -13.36 -8.38 -4.66
CA LEU A 35 -12.71 -7.08 -4.55
C LEU A 35 -13.72 -6.08 -4.00
N ILE A 36 -13.30 -5.21 -3.08
CA ILE A 36 -14.18 -4.24 -2.43
C ILE A 36 -13.86 -2.82 -2.88
N SER A 37 -12.59 -2.56 -3.19
CA SER A 37 -12.09 -1.20 -3.36
C SER A 37 -12.28 -0.61 -4.76
N ALA A 38 -12.54 -1.41 -5.80
CA ALA A 38 -12.59 -0.85 -7.15
C ALA A 38 -13.71 0.18 -7.32
N ASN A 39 -14.89 -0.12 -6.77
CA ASN A 39 -16.08 0.73 -6.86
C ASN A 39 -16.71 0.98 -5.48
N ARG A 40 -15.94 0.84 -4.40
CA ARG A 40 -16.42 0.90 -3.00
C ARG A 40 -17.59 -0.06 -2.72
N GLN A 41 -17.68 -1.16 -3.47
CA GLN A 41 -18.66 -2.22 -3.31
C GLN A 41 -18.03 -3.59 -3.52
N VAL A 42 -18.65 -4.63 -2.97
CA VAL A 42 -18.19 -6.00 -3.16
C VAL A 42 -18.52 -6.46 -4.58
N GLU A 43 -17.50 -6.77 -5.37
CA GLU A 43 -17.65 -7.33 -6.72
C GLU A 43 -16.68 -8.49 -6.94
N ALA A 44 -16.92 -9.33 -7.94
CA ALA A 44 -15.95 -10.32 -8.33
C ALA A 44 -14.71 -9.63 -8.91
N ARG A 45 -13.52 -10.09 -8.54
CA ARG A 45 -12.25 -9.51 -9.00
C ARG A 45 -12.16 -9.44 -10.54
N ASN A 46 -12.72 -10.44 -11.21
CA ASN A 46 -12.75 -10.50 -12.67
C ASN A 46 -13.66 -9.44 -13.30
N ASP A 47 -14.67 -9.00 -12.57
CA ASP A 47 -15.63 -7.99 -13.04
C ASP A 47 -15.11 -6.55 -12.87
N SER A 48 -14.04 -6.38 -12.09
CA SER A 48 -13.42 -5.07 -11.88
C SER A 48 -12.72 -4.57 -13.14
N SER A 49 -12.94 -3.31 -13.50
CA SER A 49 -12.24 -2.64 -14.60
C SER A 49 -10.77 -2.29 -14.26
N ALA A 50 -10.38 -2.41 -12.99
CA ALA A 50 -9.05 -2.03 -12.50
C ALA A 50 -8.03 -3.17 -12.58
N ALA A 51 -6.79 -2.86 -12.95
CA ALA A 51 -5.65 -3.71 -12.62
C ALA A 51 -5.50 -3.77 -11.10
N ASN A 52 -5.60 -4.96 -10.52
CA ASN A 52 -5.68 -5.10 -9.07
C ASN A 52 -4.82 -6.25 -8.54
N THR A 53 -4.47 -6.17 -7.27
CA THR A 53 -3.85 -7.25 -6.50
C THR A 53 -4.51 -7.31 -5.14
N VAL A 54 -4.83 -8.50 -4.69
CA VAL A 54 -5.48 -8.76 -3.41
C VAL A 54 -4.63 -9.70 -2.60
N PHE A 55 -4.37 -9.34 -1.35
CA PHE A 55 -3.80 -10.22 -0.33
C PHE A 55 -4.85 -10.46 0.73
N THR A 56 -5.28 -11.69 0.87
CA THR A 56 -6.18 -12.15 1.95
C THR A 56 -5.38 -12.42 3.22
N ARG A 57 -6.05 -12.66 4.35
CA ARG A 57 -5.36 -13.07 5.57
C ARG A 57 -4.55 -14.36 5.38
N GLU A 58 -5.08 -15.31 4.62
CA GLU A 58 -4.38 -16.56 4.27
C GLU A 58 -3.08 -16.28 3.50
N ASP A 59 -3.13 -15.33 2.53
CA ASP A 59 -1.94 -14.90 1.80
C ASP A 59 -0.91 -14.25 2.73
N ILE A 60 -1.35 -13.37 3.62
CA ILE A 60 -0.49 -12.68 4.59
C ILE A 60 0.17 -13.69 5.54
N ASP A 61 -0.61 -14.65 6.08
CA ASP A 61 -0.11 -15.71 6.97
C ASP A 61 0.86 -16.67 6.25
N ARG A 62 0.68 -16.88 4.94
CA ARG A 62 1.55 -17.72 4.10
C ARG A 62 2.83 -16.99 3.69
N LEU A 63 2.72 -15.72 3.30
CA LEU A 63 3.83 -14.88 2.82
C LEU A 63 4.70 -14.36 3.97
N GLN A 64 4.18 -14.29 5.19
CA GLN A 64 4.86 -13.83 6.39
C GLN A 64 5.58 -12.47 6.19
N PRO A 65 4.93 -11.42 5.67
CA PRO A 65 5.58 -10.11 5.48
C PRO A 65 5.96 -9.50 6.84
N SER A 66 7.07 -8.77 6.88
CA SER A 66 7.53 -8.08 8.09
C SER A 66 6.65 -6.87 8.44
N ASP A 67 6.13 -6.20 7.42
CA ASP A 67 5.26 -5.03 7.52
C ASP A 67 4.42 -4.86 6.24
N VAL A 68 3.57 -3.84 6.20
CA VAL A 68 2.75 -3.54 5.01
C VAL A 68 3.61 -3.16 3.80
N PRO A 69 4.64 -2.29 3.90
CA PRO A 69 5.55 -2.01 2.80
C PRO A 69 6.22 -3.26 2.19
N ASP A 70 6.60 -4.24 3.02
CA ASP A 70 7.17 -5.51 2.53
C ASP A 70 6.14 -6.33 1.72
N LEU A 71 4.88 -6.34 2.16
CA LEU A 71 3.79 -6.98 1.39
C LEU A 71 3.58 -6.30 0.03
N LEU A 72 3.60 -4.96 0.00
CA LEU A 72 3.37 -4.17 -1.21
C LEU A 72 4.45 -4.34 -2.28
N ARG A 73 5.69 -4.69 -1.91
CA ARG A 73 6.78 -4.99 -2.86
C ARG A 73 6.50 -6.19 -3.76
N ARG A 74 5.53 -7.03 -3.43
CA ARG A 74 5.09 -8.18 -4.23
C ARG A 74 4.10 -7.82 -5.33
N VAL A 75 3.55 -6.59 -5.28
CA VAL A 75 2.58 -6.10 -6.26
C VAL A 75 3.32 -5.65 -7.53
N PRO A 76 2.98 -6.18 -8.72
CA PRO A 76 3.54 -5.66 -9.97
C PRO A 76 3.31 -4.15 -10.10
N GLY A 77 4.35 -3.40 -10.48
CA GLY A 77 4.27 -1.94 -10.65
C GLY A 77 4.33 -1.13 -9.35
N VAL A 78 4.50 -1.76 -8.19
CA VAL A 78 4.73 -1.07 -6.93
C VAL A 78 6.20 -1.15 -6.53
N GLN A 79 6.76 0.01 -6.22
CA GLN A 79 8.13 0.15 -5.71
C GLN A 79 8.10 0.85 -4.36
N VAL A 80 9.01 0.46 -3.48
CA VAL A 80 9.13 1.01 -2.13
C VAL A 80 10.56 1.49 -1.89
N ALA A 81 10.73 2.77 -1.61
CA ALA A 81 11.97 3.36 -1.14
C ALA A 81 11.87 3.66 0.36
N GLN A 82 12.92 3.39 1.11
CA GLN A 82 12.99 3.63 2.56
C GLN A 82 14.39 4.08 2.95
N THR A 83 14.51 4.74 4.10
CA THR A 83 15.79 5.19 4.67
C THR A 83 16.39 4.16 5.65
N GLY A 84 16.15 2.88 5.36
CA GLY A 84 16.70 1.76 6.12
C GLY A 84 15.91 1.40 7.38
N GLY A 85 15.90 0.12 7.71
CA GLY A 85 15.38 -0.40 8.96
C GLY A 85 13.85 -0.30 9.15
N ARG A 86 13.37 -0.96 10.21
CA ARG A 86 11.94 -0.98 10.59
C ARG A 86 11.53 0.40 11.14
N GLY A 87 10.33 0.86 10.80
CA GLY A 87 9.81 2.16 11.25
C GLY A 87 10.23 3.36 10.40
N SER A 88 11.10 3.20 9.39
CA SER A 88 11.43 4.27 8.46
C SER A 88 10.27 4.54 7.50
N LEU A 89 10.06 5.82 7.18
CA LEU A 89 8.99 6.27 6.28
C LEU A 89 9.17 5.70 4.87
N PRO A 90 8.19 4.95 4.33
CA PRO A 90 8.29 4.43 2.97
C PRO A 90 7.75 5.43 1.94
N GLY A 91 8.49 5.65 0.87
CA GLY A 91 7.95 6.19 -0.37
C GLY A 91 7.34 5.05 -1.19
N ILE A 92 6.03 5.10 -1.45
CA ILE A 92 5.30 4.10 -2.22
C ILE A 92 5.03 4.64 -3.61
N TYR A 93 5.60 4.02 -4.63
CA TYR A 93 5.49 4.45 -6.02
C TYR A 93 4.68 3.43 -6.83
N ILE A 94 3.40 3.72 -7.09
CA ILE A 94 2.54 2.87 -7.93
C ILE A 94 2.73 3.31 -9.38
N ARG A 95 3.17 2.40 -10.25
CA ARG A 95 3.42 2.67 -11.67
C ARG A 95 4.36 3.87 -11.93
N GLY A 96 5.29 4.13 -10.99
CA GLY A 96 6.28 5.20 -11.10
C GLY A 96 5.77 6.61 -10.74
N THR A 97 4.52 6.77 -10.30
CA THR A 97 4.00 8.03 -9.74
C THR A 97 4.66 8.38 -8.40
N GLN A 98 4.42 9.55 -7.85
CA GLN A 98 4.97 9.94 -6.54
C GLN A 98 4.20 9.28 -5.40
N SER A 99 4.82 9.15 -4.21
CA SER A 99 4.19 8.58 -3.03
C SER A 99 2.89 9.29 -2.66
N ALA A 100 2.89 10.62 -2.63
CA ALA A 100 1.72 11.45 -2.36
C ALA A 100 0.61 11.38 -3.47
N GLN A 101 0.88 10.72 -4.59
CA GLN A 101 -0.09 10.47 -5.66
C GLN A 101 -0.73 9.07 -5.55
N SER A 102 -0.50 8.37 -4.44
CA SER A 102 -1.05 7.05 -4.12
C SER A 102 -1.91 7.13 -2.85
N LEU A 103 -3.21 6.94 -3.01
CA LEU A 103 -4.15 7.04 -1.90
C LEU A 103 -4.11 5.79 -1.03
N VAL A 104 -4.03 5.96 0.28
CA VAL A 104 -4.11 4.86 1.26
C VAL A 104 -5.35 5.02 2.13
N LEU A 105 -6.08 3.93 2.27
CA LEU A 105 -7.30 3.84 3.07
C LEU A 105 -7.20 2.70 4.08
N VAL A 106 -7.73 2.92 5.28
CA VAL A 106 -7.96 1.87 6.28
C VAL A 106 -9.45 1.83 6.57
N ASP A 107 -10.08 0.68 6.34
CA ASP A 107 -11.52 0.48 6.48
C ASP A 107 -12.36 1.60 5.81
N GLY A 108 -11.93 2.05 4.61
CA GLY A 108 -12.58 3.10 3.84
C GLY A 108 -12.14 4.53 4.20
N GLN A 109 -11.43 4.74 5.30
CA GLN A 109 -10.98 6.06 5.74
C GLN A 109 -9.59 6.38 5.23
N ARG A 110 -9.40 7.59 4.66
CA ARG A 110 -8.08 8.06 4.23
C ARG A 110 -7.17 8.23 5.43
N ILE A 111 -6.03 7.58 5.40
CA ILE A 111 -4.94 7.80 6.33
C ILE A 111 -3.81 8.55 5.63
N GLY A 112 -3.13 9.41 6.33
CA GLY A 112 -2.00 10.16 5.80
C GLY A 112 -1.92 11.55 6.38
N SER A 113 -0.74 12.13 6.28
CA SER A 113 -0.46 13.48 6.71
C SER A 113 -0.92 14.50 5.67
N SER A 114 -1.83 15.40 6.03
CA SER A 114 -2.20 16.51 5.13
C SER A 114 -1.07 17.50 4.95
N THR A 115 -0.06 17.51 5.85
CA THR A 115 1.11 18.39 5.74
C THR A 115 2.12 17.90 4.73
N SER A 116 2.42 16.59 4.67
CA SER A 116 3.44 16.02 3.76
C SER A 116 2.87 15.19 2.61
N GLY A 117 1.65 14.68 2.74
CA GLY A 117 1.04 13.73 1.81
C GLY A 117 1.47 12.28 2.02
N ASP A 118 2.29 11.99 3.02
CA ASP A 118 2.75 10.63 3.33
C ASP A 118 1.72 9.85 4.13
N SER A 119 1.66 8.54 3.93
CA SER A 119 0.62 7.68 4.49
C SER A 119 1.02 6.89 5.74
N ASN A 120 2.28 6.96 6.18
CA ASN A 120 2.81 6.30 7.39
C ASN A 120 2.48 4.80 7.49
N LEU A 121 2.51 4.08 6.36
CA LEU A 121 2.21 2.64 6.27
C LEU A 121 3.12 1.77 7.14
N GLN A 122 4.33 2.22 7.45
CA GLN A 122 5.29 1.54 8.31
C GLN A 122 4.80 1.33 9.75
N HIS A 123 3.79 2.10 10.16
CA HIS A 123 3.23 2.01 11.51
C HIS A 123 1.97 1.15 11.60
N LEU A 124 1.47 0.63 10.47
CA LEU A 124 0.32 -0.28 10.49
C LEU A 124 0.79 -1.70 10.82
N ASN A 125 0.27 -2.23 11.92
CA ASN A 125 0.64 -3.58 12.37
C ASN A 125 -0.02 -4.65 11.51
N ILE A 126 0.78 -5.52 10.90
CA ILE A 126 0.32 -6.58 9.98
C ILE A 126 -0.60 -7.61 10.66
N GLU A 127 -0.48 -7.81 11.96
CA GLU A 127 -1.32 -8.72 12.73
C GLU A 127 -2.77 -8.23 12.88
N GLN A 128 -3.01 -6.93 12.74
CA GLN A 128 -4.34 -6.32 12.79
C GLN A 128 -5.04 -6.29 11.42
N ILE A 129 -4.35 -6.71 10.36
CA ILE A 129 -4.83 -6.61 8.99
C ILE A 129 -5.43 -7.95 8.55
N GLU A 130 -6.64 -7.89 7.99
CA GLU A 130 -7.34 -9.02 7.38
C GLU A 130 -7.05 -9.12 5.88
N ARG A 131 -6.97 -7.96 5.21
CA ARG A 131 -6.92 -7.91 3.76
C ARG A 131 -6.25 -6.63 3.28
N VAL A 132 -5.49 -6.73 2.20
CA VAL A 132 -4.92 -5.58 1.48
C VAL A 132 -5.30 -5.69 0.02
N GLU A 133 -5.88 -4.63 -0.53
CA GLU A 133 -6.21 -4.50 -1.94
C GLU A 133 -5.43 -3.35 -2.55
N VAL A 134 -4.80 -3.58 -3.69
CA VAL A 134 -4.04 -2.56 -4.42
C VAL A 134 -4.64 -2.41 -5.81
N LEU A 135 -5.23 -1.25 -6.07
CA LEU A 135 -5.70 -0.84 -7.37
C LEU A 135 -4.62 0.01 -8.05
N ARG A 136 -4.29 -0.31 -9.28
CA ARG A 136 -3.29 0.42 -10.06
C ARG A 136 -3.95 1.23 -11.18
N GLY A 137 -3.40 2.42 -11.44
CA GLY A 137 -3.98 3.41 -12.33
C GLY A 137 -4.95 4.35 -11.62
N SER A 138 -5.26 5.50 -12.25
CA SER A 138 -6.05 6.55 -11.61
C SER A 138 -7.45 6.07 -11.21
N ARG A 139 -7.84 6.39 -9.97
CA ARG A 139 -9.15 6.14 -9.37
C ARG A 139 -9.78 7.42 -8.81
N SER A 140 -9.34 8.58 -9.29
CA SER A 140 -9.83 9.87 -8.79
C SER A 140 -11.32 10.07 -9.00
N VAL A 141 -11.94 9.43 -9.98
CA VAL A 141 -13.41 9.50 -10.18
C VAL A 141 -14.18 8.94 -8.99
N ILE A 142 -13.70 7.88 -8.36
CA ILE A 142 -14.36 7.27 -7.18
C ILE A 142 -13.84 7.86 -5.88
N TYR A 143 -12.54 8.13 -5.82
CA TYR A 143 -11.86 8.48 -4.58
C TYR A 143 -11.43 9.94 -4.46
N GLY A 144 -11.44 10.72 -5.55
CA GLY A 144 -11.01 12.13 -5.57
C GLY A 144 -9.50 12.30 -5.60
N SER A 145 -9.02 13.33 -4.91
CA SER A 145 -7.59 13.70 -4.84
C SER A 145 -6.70 12.53 -4.40
N ASP A 146 -5.42 12.57 -4.82
CA ASP A 146 -4.33 11.69 -4.42
C ASP A 146 -4.37 10.26 -5.02
N ALA A 147 -5.42 9.92 -5.79
CA ALA A 147 -5.59 8.62 -6.42
C ALA A 147 -5.11 8.58 -7.89
N ILE A 148 -3.98 9.23 -8.20
CA ILE A 148 -3.37 9.28 -9.56
C ILE A 148 -2.69 7.94 -9.89
N GLY A 149 -1.82 7.45 -9.02
CA GLY A 149 -1.08 6.20 -9.21
C GLY A 149 -1.94 4.97 -8.93
N GLY A 150 -2.80 5.10 -7.94
CA GLY A 150 -3.68 4.01 -7.51
C GLY A 150 -4.21 4.21 -6.10
N VAL A 151 -4.84 3.16 -5.59
CA VAL A 151 -5.42 3.10 -4.24
C VAL A 151 -4.94 1.85 -3.54
N ILE A 152 -4.48 2.00 -2.31
CA ILE A 152 -4.18 0.91 -1.39
C ILE A 152 -5.27 0.91 -0.32
N GLN A 153 -6.09 -0.13 -0.30
CA GLN A 153 -7.15 -0.30 0.69
C GLN A 153 -6.75 -1.40 1.66
N ILE A 154 -6.72 -1.07 2.93
CA ILE A 154 -6.39 -1.98 4.03
C ILE A 154 -7.65 -2.21 4.84
N PHE A 155 -7.97 -3.47 5.08
CA PHE A 155 -9.09 -3.88 5.93
C PHE A 155 -8.55 -4.48 7.20
N THR A 156 -9.03 -4.00 8.34
CA THR A 156 -8.72 -4.59 9.64
C THR A 156 -9.46 -5.91 9.82
N ARG A 157 -8.99 -6.74 10.76
CA ARG A 157 -9.63 -8.02 11.07
C ARG A 157 -11.09 -7.86 11.43
N ARG A 158 -11.92 -8.78 10.94
CA ARG A 158 -13.37 -8.82 11.14
C ARG A 158 -13.78 -9.99 12.06
N GLY A 159 -14.93 -9.85 12.66
CA GLY A 159 -15.56 -10.95 13.40
C GLY A 159 -16.11 -12.04 12.48
N THR A 160 -16.20 -13.25 13.00
CA THR A 160 -16.78 -14.40 12.31
C THR A 160 -18.13 -14.76 12.94
N GLU A 161 -18.96 -15.51 12.20
CA GLU A 161 -20.27 -15.97 12.68
C GLU A 161 -20.18 -17.20 13.61
N GLN A 162 -18.99 -17.74 13.86
CA GLN A 162 -18.77 -19.04 14.52
C GLN A 162 -18.26 -18.88 15.94
N GLY A 163 -19.09 -18.38 16.85
CA GLY A 163 -18.75 -18.34 18.28
C GLY A 163 -17.49 -17.51 18.58
N LEU A 164 -16.83 -17.79 19.71
CA LEU A 164 -15.61 -17.09 20.14
C LEU A 164 -14.37 -17.78 19.59
N GLN A 165 -13.45 -17.01 19.03
CA GLN A 165 -12.18 -17.47 18.48
C GLN A 165 -11.04 -16.60 19.03
N PRO A 166 -10.39 -17.00 20.12
CA PRO A 166 -9.19 -16.35 20.60
C PRO A 166 -7.99 -16.70 19.72
N ARG A 167 -7.05 -15.77 19.60
CA ARG A 167 -5.78 -15.95 18.90
C ARG A 167 -4.66 -15.29 19.69
N MET A 168 -3.55 -15.97 19.81
CA MET A 168 -2.31 -15.44 20.39
C MET A 168 -1.17 -15.70 19.41
N HIS A 169 -0.30 -14.69 19.25
CA HIS A 169 0.93 -14.83 18.47
C HIS A 169 2.10 -14.26 19.27
N VAL A 170 3.23 -14.96 19.23
CA VAL A 170 4.51 -14.50 19.76
C VAL A 170 5.59 -14.83 18.75
N GLY A 171 6.35 -13.82 18.35
CA GLY A 171 7.51 -13.95 17.46
C GLY A 171 8.77 -13.37 18.09
N PHE A 172 9.91 -13.95 17.74
CA PHE A 172 11.24 -13.49 18.13
C PHE A 172 12.21 -13.68 16.98
N GLY A 173 13.11 -12.70 16.76
CA GLY A 173 14.02 -12.72 15.63
C GLY A 173 15.26 -11.86 15.76
N SER A 174 15.95 -11.66 14.63
CA SER A 174 17.14 -10.83 14.51
C SER A 174 16.91 -9.43 15.06
N ASN A 175 17.99 -8.73 15.41
CA ASN A 175 17.96 -7.38 15.97
C ASN A 175 17.10 -7.25 17.23
N GLN A 176 17.02 -8.32 18.04
CA GLN A 176 16.16 -8.41 19.22
C GLN A 176 14.69 -8.07 18.93
N THR A 177 14.21 -8.45 17.75
CA THR A 177 12.83 -8.21 17.35
C THR A 177 11.88 -9.12 18.09
N TRP A 178 10.82 -8.54 18.65
CA TRP A 178 9.70 -9.23 19.30
C TRP A 178 8.39 -8.78 18.69
N GLU A 179 7.54 -9.75 18.36
CA GLU A 179 6.16 -9.54 17.93
C GLU A 179 5.24 -10.27 18.91
N ARG A 180 4.21 -9.58 19.39
CA ARG A 180 3.24 -10.15 20.34
C ARG A 180 1.87 -9.66 19.98
N SER A 181 0.92 -10.55 19.78
CA SER A 181 -0.46 -10.16 19.54
C SER A 181 -1.46 -11.05 20.27
N LEU A 182 -2.58 -10.43 20.62
CA LEU A 182 -3.76 -11.06 21.19
C LEU A 182 -4.94 -10.64 20.34
N GLY A 183 -5.79 -11.59 19.97
CA GLY A 183 -7.02 -11.34 19.23
C GLY A 183 -8.17 -12.12 19.84
N LEU A 184 -9.35 -11.54 19.79
CA LEU A 184 -10.61 -12.20 20.11
C LEU A 184 -11.62 -11.82 19.06
N SER A 185 -12.04 -12.75 18.24
CA SER A 185 -13.12 -12.57 17.27
C SER A 185 -14.30 -13.45 17.65
N GLY A 186 -15.47 -13.07 17.17
CA GLY A 186 -16.66 -13.86 17.41
C GLY A 186 -17.91 -13.20 16.89
N GLY A 187 -19.02 -13.88 17.12
CA GLY A 187 -20.32 -13.36 16.75
C GLY A 187 -21.38 -14.44 16.64
N ASP A 188 -22.52 -14.00 16.13
CA ASP A 188 -23.68 -14.79 15.77
C ASP A 188 -24.23 -14.32 14.41
N GLU A 189 -25.41 -14.75 14.04
CA GLU A 189 -26.07 -14.36 12.77
C GLU A 189 -26.30 -12.84 12.62
N LYS A 190 -26.38 -12.10 13.73
CA LYS A 190 -26.69 -10.66 13.75
C LYS A 190 -25.51 -9.80 14.12
N THR A 191 -24.66 -10.26 15.02
CA THR A 191 -23.57 -9.45 15.58
C THR A 191 -22.24 -10.13 15.35
N ARG A 192 -21.28 -9.40 14.82
CA ARG A 192 -19.88 -9.84 14.63
C ARG A 192 -18.95 -8.83 15.25
N PHE A 193 -17.90 -9.31 15.90
CA PHE A 193 -16.88 -8.44 16.46
C PHE A 193 -15.49 -9.05 16.34
N ASN A 194 -14.50 -8.18 16.27
CA ASN A 194 -13.09 -8.52 16.45
C ASN A 194 -12.43 -7.47 17.33
N LEU A 195 -11.67 -7.92 18.31
CA LEU A 195 -10.80 -7.11 19.16
C LEU A 195 -9.39 -7.62 19.02
N GLY A 196 -8.44 -6.75 18.69
CA GLY A 196 -7.03 -7.09 18.58
C GLY A 196 -6.16 -6.12 19.35
N ALA A 197 -5.06 -6.62 19.91
CA ALA A 197 -3.99 -5.83 20.52
C ALA A 197 -2.64 -6.42 20.13
N SER A 198 -1.66 -5.59 19.80
CA SER A 198 -0.31 -6.04 19.46
C SER A 198 0.76 -5.10 19.98
N LEU A 199 1.97 -5.65 20.13
CA LEU A 199 3.19 -4.95 20.51
C LEU A 199 4.34 -5.50 19.68
N ASP A 200 4.93 -4.65 18.86
CA ASP A 200 6.13 -4.94 18.08
C ASP A 200 7.28 -4.09 18.59
N GLU A 201 8.43 -4.69 18.79
CA GLU A 201 9.64 -4.04 19.26
C GLU A 201 10.86 -4.60 18.54
N THR A 202 11.83 -3.76 18.20
CA THR A 202 13.15 -4.15 17.69
C THR A 202 14.21 -3.17 18.18
N ALA A 203 15.42 -3.68 18.45
CA ALA A 203 16.57 -2.81 18.67
C ALA A 203 17.00 -2.09 17.36
N GLY A 204 16.57 -2.59 16.20
CA GLY A 204 16.89 -1.99 14.90
C GLY A 204 18.34 -2.20 14.47
N ILE A 205 18.74 -1.38 13.53
CA ILE A 205 20.10 -1.31 12.97
C ILE A 205 20.56 0.14 12.97
N ASP A 206 21.86 0.38 12.94
CA ASP A 206 22.42 1.68 12.56
C ASP A 206 22.16 1.94 11.07
N ARG A 207 21.37 2.99 10.74
CA ARG A 207 20.88 3.27 9.37
C ARG A 207 21.89 4.03 8.51
N THR A 208 22.90 4.65 9.12
CA THR A 208 23.90 5.44 8.40
C THR A 208 25.29 4.78 8.45
N HIS A 209 26.11 4.98 7.40
CA HIS A 209 27.49 4.53 7.36
C HIS A 209 28.44 5.58 7.94
N GLU A 210 28.19 6.84 7.59
CA GLU A 210 28.96 8.00 8.01
C GLU A 210 27.98 9.10 8.40
N SER A 211 28.13 9.65 9.58
CA SER A 211 27.28 10.69 10.14
C SER A 211 28.09 11.66 10.99
N TYR A 212 27.50 12.78 11.39
CA TYR A 212 28.13 13.77 12.27
C TYR A 212 27.42 13.82 13.64
N PRO A 213 28.20 13.59 14.69
CA PRO A 213 29.35 12.70 14.71
C PRO A 213 28.89 11.27 14.51
N SER A 214 29.80 10.37 14.19
CA SER A 214 29.47 8.94 14.10
C SER A 214 28.94 8.47 15.46
N ASP A 215 27.70 8.06 15.52
CA ASP A 215 27.04 7.59 16.74
C ASP A 215 27.09 6.07 16.86
N GLY A 216 27.10 5.34 15.72
CA GLY A 216 27.20 3.88 15.69
C GLY A 216 26.12 3.19 16.53
N ASP A 217 25.00 3.91 16.81
CA ASP A 217 23.93 3.39 17.62
C ASP A 217 22.95 2.55 16.77
N HIS A 218 21.93 2.03 17.41
CA HIS A 218 20.88 1.27 16.76
C HIS A 218 19.57 2.05 16.87
N ASP A 219 18.87 2.19 15.74
CA ASP A 219 17.59 2.88 15.62
C ASP A 219 16.44 1.98 16.04
N ALA A 220 16.11 2.02 17.31
CA ALA A 220 15.06 1.19 17.86
C ALA A 220 13.66 1.61 17.37
N TYR A 221 12.79 0.63 17.23
CA TYR A 221 11.39 0.83 16.89
C TYR A 221 10.46 0.09 17.85
N ARG A 222 9.37 0.74 18.23
CA ARG A 222 8.33 0.15 19.06
C ARG A 222 6.96 0.61 18.59
N ASN A 223 6.02 -0.31 18.40
CA ASN A 223 4.65 -0.04 18.00
C ASN A 223 3.65 -0.82 18.86
N LYS A 224 2.69 -0.12 19.43
CA LYS A 224 1.53 -0.66 20.13
C LYS A 224 0.30 -0.43 19.28
N SER A 225 -0.45 -1.48 18.98
CA SER A 225 -1.64 -1.37 18.13
C SER A 225 -2.86 -1.98 18.83
N ILE A 226 -3.99 -1.33 18.67
CA ILE A 226 -5.31 -1.83 19.06
C ILE A 226 -6.23 -1.72 17.86
N SER A 227 -7.01 -2.76 17.59
CA SER A 227 -8.07 -2.74 16.59
C SER A 227 -9.38 -3.23 17.18
N LEU A 228 -10.48 -2.63 16.73
CA LEU A 228 -11.84 -3.07 17.02
C LEU A 228 -12.65 -3.01 15.74
N SER A 229 -13.39 -4.06 15.44
CA SER A 229 -14.41 -4.07 14.40
C SER A 229 -15.70 -4.65 15.02
N LEU A 230 -16.81 -3.96 14.79
CA LEU A 230 -18.13 -4.37 15.25
C LEU A 230 -19.12 -4.16 14.10
N SER A 231 -19.98 -5.14 13.83
CA SER A 231 -21.14 -4.99 12.97
C SER A 231 -22.36 -5.63 13.63
N HIS A 232 -23.53 -5.05 13.40
CA HIS A 232 -24.80 -5.54 13.93
C HIS A 232 -25.92 -5.35 12.91
N ALA A 233 -26.57 -6.43 12.52
CA ALA A 233 -27.77 -6.42 11.70
C ALA A 233 -28.98 -6.01 12.57
N LEU A 234 -29.44 -4.76 12.42
CA LEU A 234 -30.66 -4.27 13.08
C LEU A 234 -31.89 -4.96 12.53
N THR A 235 -31.90 -5.18 11.22
CA THR A 235 -32.89 -5.95 10.47
C THR A 235 -32.19 -6.75 9.37
N ASP A 236 -32.91 -7.53 8.58
CA ASP A 236 -32.34 -8.24 7.42
C ASP A 236 -31.86 -7.27 6.32
N ASP A 237 -32.30 -6.01 6.37
CA ASP A 237 -32.00 -4.97 5.38
C ASP A 237 -31.12 -3.83 5.91
N ILE A 238 -30.87 -3.76 7.21
CA ILE A 238 -30.12 -2.66 7.82
C ILE A 238 -29.03 -3.23 8.73
N GLU A 239 -27.78 -2.93 8.39
CA GLU A 239 -26.59 -3.20 9.22
C GLU A 239 -25.97 -1.88 9.68
N VAL A 240 -25.52 -1.85 10.93
CA VAL A 240 -24.69 -0.77 11.47
C VAL A 240 -23.35 -1.33 11.91
N GLY A 241 -22.31 -0.53 11.80
CA GLY A 241 -20.99 -0.99 12.22
C GLY A 241 -20.05 0.15 12.61
N ALA A 242 -18.98 -0.24 13.27
CA ALA A 242 -17.90 0.65 13.67
C ALA A 242 -16.55 -0.06 13.57
N ASN A 243 -15.52 0.68 13.19
CA ASN A 243 -14.14 0.22 13.15
C ASN A 243 -13.24 1.22 13.86
N LEU A 244 -12.22 0.69 14.53
CA LEU A 244 -11.16 1.45 15.16
C LEU A 244 -9.83 0.76 14.88
N LEU A 245 -8.84 1.52 14.49
CA LEU A 245 -7.43 1.14 14.48
C LEU A 245 -6.62 2.26 15.11
N ASP A 246 -5.78 1.94 16.09
CA ASP A 246 -4.88 2.89 16.74
C ASP A 246 -3.50 2.27 16.86
N ASN A 247 -2.50 2.92 16.23
CA ASN A 247 -1.09 2.53 16.29
C ASN A 247 -0.30 3.66 16.92
N ARG A 248 0.40 3.38 18.01
CA ARG A 248 1.21 4.35 18.77
C ARG A 248 2.56 3.79 19.09
N GLY A 249 3.58 4.60 18.96
CA GLY A 249 4.90 4.10 19.26
C GLY A 249 5.99 5.14 19.17
N LYS A 250 7.21 4.61 19.08
CA LYS A 250 8.44 5.36 18.97
C LYS A 250 9.28 4.78 17.84
N SER A 251 9.84 5.65 17.00
CA SER A 251 10.80 5.30 15.96
C SER A 251 12.03 6.17 16.12
N GLU A 252 13.18 5.57 16.35
CA GLU A 252 14.48 6.24 16.34
C GLU A 252 15.00 6.32 14.90
N PHE A 253 15.78 7.32 14.59
CA PHE A 253 16.37 7.51 13.27
C PHE A 253 17.58 8.41 13.31
N ASP A 254 18.47 8.31 12.34
CA ASP A 254 19.66 9.13 12.21
C ASP A 254 19.38 10.47 11.52
N ASN A 255 20.05 11.52 12.01
CA ASN A 255 20.28 12.74 11.26
C ASN A 255 21.77 12.81 10.88
N PRO A 256 22.16 12.39 9.67
CA PRO A 256 23.58 12.31 9.28
C PRO A 256 24.27 13.66 9.22
N PHE A 257 23.54 14.77 9.23
CA PHE A 257 24.13 16.13 9.19
C PHE A 257 24.29 16.76 10.57
N GLY A 258 23.68 16.18 11.61
CA GLY A 258 23.50 16.87 12.87
C GLY A 258 22.59 18.11 12.72
N ARG A 259 22.48 18.90 13.76
CA ARG A 259 21.78 20.18 13.75
C ARG A 259 22.78 21.34 13.59
N PHE A 260 22.53 22.22 12.64
CA PHE A 260 23.29 23.45 12.52
C PHE A 260 22.83 24.46 13.60
N ASP A 261 23.75 24.82 14.52
CA ASP A 261 23.48 25.83 15.54
C ASP A 261 23.83 27.21 15.00
N MET A 262 22.80 28.05 14.84
CA MET A 262 22.95 29.41 14.33
C MET A 262 23.72 30.34 15.27
N ASN A 263 23.90 30.00 16.54
CA ASN A 263 24.64 30.80 17.50
C ASN A 263 26.15 30.51 17.47
N THR A 264 26.50 29.24 17.30
CA THR A 264 27.89 28.79 17.27
C THR A 264 28.40 28.63 15.83
N PHE A 265 27.51 28.57 14.83
CA PHE A 265 27.83 28.25 13.43
C PHE A 265 28.48 26.88 13.25
N GLU A 266 28.21 25.94 14.14
CA GLU A 266 28.72 24.57 14.12
C GLU A 266 27.57 23.56 14.02
N SER A 267 27.87 22.38 13.48
CA SER A 267 26.95 21.25 13.55
C SER A 267 27.01 20.61 14.94
N VAL A 268 25.86 20.36 15.53
CA VAL A 268 25.71 19.71 16.84
C VAL A 268 25.10 18.33 16.64
N GLN A 269 25.62 17.35 17.38
CA GLN A 269 25.09 15.99 17.38
C GLN A 269 23.60 15.99 17.76
N GLN A 270 22.85 15.14 17.08
CA GLN A 270 21.49 14.78 17.42
C GLN A 270 21.31 13.28 17.51
N GLN A 271 20.39 12.85 18.37
CA GLN A 271 19.85 11.49 18.40
C GLN A 271 18.31 11.58 18.34
N PRO A 272 17.78 11.82 17.13
CA PRO A 272 16.37 12.09 16.98
C PRO A 272 15.52 10.83 17.09
N TYR A 273 14.29 11.04 17.54
CA TYR A 273 13.25 10.01 17.50
C TYR A 273 11.88 10.63 17.32
N SER A 274 10.95 9.90 16.71
CA SER A 274 9.56 10.30 16.58
C SER A 274 8.68 9.49 17.54
N ASP A 275 7.87 10.18 18.33
CA ASP A 275 6.66 9.62 18.94
C ASP A 275 5.52 9.78 17.94
N PHE A 276 4.94 8.67 17.49
CA PHE A 276 3.90 8.67 16.46
C PHE A 276 2.56 8.13 16.99
N ASN A 277 1.48 8.61 16.37
CA ASN A 277 0.16 8.00 16.46
C ASN A 277 -0.53 8.06 15.08
N VAL A 278 -0.91 6.91 14.57
CA VAL A 278 -1.73 6.77 13.36
C VAL A 278 -3.01 6.06 13.75
N SER A 279 -4.14 6.76 13.70
CA SER A 279 -5.42 6.19 14.10
C SER A 279 -6.53 6.46 13.09
N SER A 280 -7.48 5.56 13.05
CA SER A 280 -8.68 5.63 12.23
C SER A 280 -9.88 5.13 13.03
N VAL A 281 -10.93 5.91 13.06
CA VAL A 281 -12.23 5.53 13.65
C VAL A 281 -13.29 5.77 12.60
N SER A 282 -14.15 4.79 12.36
CA SER A 282 -15.30 4.96 11.48
C SER A 282 -16.55 4.31 12.04
N SER A 283 -17.71 4.81 11.61
CA SER A 283 -18.99 4.17 11.82
C SER A 283 -19.82 4.25 10.55
N TYR A 284 -20.65 3.24 10.29
CA TYR A 284 -21.44 3.20 9.07
C TYR A 284 -22.83 2.64 9.30
N VAL A 285 -23.70 2.99 8.37
CA VAL A 285 -25.02 2.39 8.18
C VAL A 285 -25.09 1.90 6.75
N ASP A 286 -25.31 0.60 6.57
CA ASP A 286 -25.64 -0.04 5.30
C ASP A 286 -27.14 -0.36 5.30
N ALA A 287 -27.84 0.04 4.26
CA ALA A 287 -29.27 -0.24 4.13
C ALA A 287 -29.63 -0.71 2.71
N ARG A 288 -30.33 -1.82 2.62
CA ARG A 288 -31.03 -2.25 1.40
C ARG A 288 -32.43 -1.65 1.42
N VAL A 289 -32.61 -0.55 0.69
CA VAL A 289 -33.90 0.17 0.64
C VAL A 289 -34.97 -0.65 -0.08
N ASN A 290 -34.55 -1.35 -1.14
CA ASN A 290 -35.35 -2.31 -1.90
C ASN A 290 -34.42 -3.18 -2.78
N ASP A 291 -34.97 -4.02 -3.65
CA ASP A 291 -34.21 -4.97 -4.49
C ASP A 291 -33.27 -4.30 -5.49
N ILE A 292 -33.49 -3.03 -5.83
CA ILE A 292 -32.68 -2.29 -6.80
C ILE A 292 -31.77 -1.24 -6.16
N TRP A 293 -31.97 -0.87 -4.89
CA TRP A 293 -31.26 0.23 -4.25
C TRP A 293 -30.68 -0.17 -2.89
N LYS A 294 -29.34 -0.06 -2.82
CA LYS A 294 -28.58 -0.12 -1.58
C LYS A 294 -27.95 1.24 -1.31
N THR A 295 -27.86 1.62 -0.04
CA THR A 295 -27.22 2.87 0.38
C THR A 295 -26.32 2.64 1.57
N ARG A 296 -25.17 3.33 1.58
CA ARG A 296 -24.21 3.35 2.69
C ARG A 296 -23.88 4.79 3.06
N VAL A 297 -23.96 5.09 4.33
CA VAL A 297 -23.45 6.34 4.90
C VAL A 297 -22.36 5.97 5.89
N GLU A 298 -21.22 6.64 5.79
CA GLU A 298 -20.07 6.38 6.64
C GLU A 298 -19.51 7.69 7.18
N PHE A 299 -19.23 7.72 8.47
CA PHE A 299 -18.58 8.80 9.19
C PHE A 299 -17.20 8.35 9.63
N GLY A 300 -16.20 9.19 9.46
CA GLY A 300 -14.82 8.86 9.79
C GLY A 300 -14.09 9.98 10.48
N HIS A 301 -13.16 9.58 11.36
CA HIS A 301 -12.15 10.44 11.95
C HIS A 301 -10.80 9.76 11.88
N THR A 302 -9.81 10.44 11.32
CA THR A 302 -8.43 9.93 11.26
C THR A 302 -7.45 10.93 11.86
N GLU A 303 -6.43 10.42 12.53
CA GLU A 303 -5.35 11.20 13.09
C GLU A 303 -4.01 10.67 12.57
N ASN A 304 -3.14 11.57 12.19
CA ASN A 304 -1.74 11.31 11.95
C ASN A 304 -0.95 12.33 12.79
N ARG A 305 -0.42 11.88 13.91
CA ARG A 305 0.31 12.72 14.85
C ARG A 305 1.75 12.26 14.94
N GLU A 306 2.65 13.20 14.77
CA GLU A 306 4.08 12.98 14.87
C GLU A 306 4.72 14.09 15.70
N LYS A 307 5.51 13.66 16.67
CA LYS A 307 6.32 14.53 17.51
C LYS A 307 7.75 14.05 17.44
N THR A 308 8.60 14.81 16.78
CA THR A 308 10.03 14.56 16.72
C THR A 308 10.72 15.22 17.91
N LEU A 309 11.55 14.47 18.61
CA LEU A 309 12.32 14.86 19.77
C LEU A 309 13.79 14.48 19.55
N ASP A 310 14.66 15.05 20.34
CA ASP A 310 16.10 14.72 20.37
C ASP A 310 16.47 14.24 21.79
N LYS A 311 17.24 13.13 21.88
CA LYS A 311 17.70 12.61 23.18
C LYS A 311 18.75 13.51 23.84
N LEU A 312 19.43 14.36 23.08
CA LEU A 312 20.55 15.20 23.51
C LEU A 312 20.14 16.66 23.75
N SER A 313 18.93 17.06 23.43
CA SER A 313 18.43 18.42 23.62
C SER A 313 16.93 18.44 23.95
N ASP A 314 16.41 19.61 24.35
CA ASP A 314 14.97 19.82 24.60
C ASP A 314 14.19 20.18 23.32
N GLU A 315 14.81 20.05 22.16
CA GLU A 315 14.17 20.37 20.88
C GLU A 315 13.02 19.41 20.58
N ARG A 316 11.96 19.96 20.07
CA ARG A 316 10.81 19.21 19.61
C ARG A 316 10.14 19.90 18.44
N THR A 317 9.72 19.12 17.47
CA THR A 317 8.80 19.52 16.41
C THR A 317 7.52 18.68 16.47
N VAL A 318 6.40 19.28 16.17
CA VAL A 318 5.09 18.64 16.20
C VAL A 318 4.41 18.89 14.86
N PHE A 319 3.94 17.79 14.22
CA PHE A 319 3.11 17.82 13.04
C PHE A 319 1.93 16.88 13.25
N ASN A 320 0.79 17.42 13.65
CA ASN A 320 -0.42 16.65 13.83
C ASN A 320 -1.42 17.03 12.74
N THR A 321 -1.98 16.05 12.08
CA THR A 321 -3.06 16.23 11.12
C THR A 321 -4.27 15.40 11.52
N TYR A 322 -5.45 15.95 11.32
CA TYR A 322 -6.73 15.38 11.66
C TYR A 322 -7.64 15.50 10.45
N ARG A 323 -8.43 14.47 10.18
CA ARG A 323 -9.46 14.52 9.14
C ARG A 323 -10.77 14.00 9.68
N ASP A 324 -11.82 14.79 9.52
CA ASP A 324 -13.20 14.36 9.67
C ASP A 324 -13.82 14.15 8.28
N SER A 325 -14.60 13.10 8.10
CA SER A 325 -15.17 12.75 6.80
C SER A 325 -16.58 12.21 6.91
N VAL A 326 -17.36 12.46 5.86
CA VAL A 326 -18.67 11.84 5.61
C VAL A 326 -18.67 11.36 4.17
N ASN A 327 -18.97 10.08 3.98
CA ASN A 327 -19.11 9.47 2.66
C ASN A 327 -20.54 8.92 2.53
N TRP A 328 -21.19 9.19 1.42
CA TRP A 328 -22.49 8.65 1.10
C TRP A 328 -22.47 8.03 -0.29
N GLN A 329 -22.82 6.76 -0.37
CA GLN A 329 -22.88 6.02 -1.63
C GLN A 329 -24.22 5.34 -1.79
N ASN A 330 -24.70 5.29 -3.04
CA ASN A 330 -25.90 4.58 -3.45
C ASN A 330 -25.59 3.69 -4.64
N ASP A 331 -25.92 2.43 -4.51
CA ASP A 331 -25.76 1.41 -5.54
C ASP A 331 -27.16 1.04 -6.08
N LEU A 332 -27.37 1.28 -7.38
CA LEU A 332 -28.62 1.07 -8.06
C LEU A 332 -28.47 0.00 -9.15
N THR A 333 -29.12 -1.14 -8.99
CA THR A 333 -29.23 -2.18 -10.03
C THR A 333 -30.50 -1.92 -10.84
N LEU A 334 -30.39 -1.09 -11.88
CA LEU A 334 -31.55 -0.64 -12.66
C LEU A 334 -32.23 -1.78 -13.43
N ASN A 335 -31.41 -2.71 -13.94
CA ASN A 335 -31.85 -3.97 -14.57
C ASN A 335 -30.63 -4.91 -14.71
N ALA A 336 -30.81 -6.08 -15.33
CA ALA A 336 -29.77 -7.09 -15.49
C ALA A 336 -28.51 -6.61 -16.25
N ARG A 337 -28.58 -5.50 -16.99
CA ARG A 337 -27.48 -4.95 -17.80
C ARG A 337 -26.98 -3.59 -17.34
N ASN A 338 -27.72 -2.88 -16.49
CA ASN A 338 -27.39 -1.52 -16.11
C ASN A 338 -27.33 -1.38 -14.59
N SER A 339 -26.19 -0.92 -14.11
CA SER A 339 -26.02 -0.50 -12.72
C SER A 339 -25.46 0.92 -12.64
N LEU A 340 -25.77 1.61 -11.57
CA LEU A 340 -25.38 2.99 -11.34
C LEU A 340 -24.89 3.14 -9.90
N ILE A 341 -23.76 3.80 -9.73
CA ILE A 341 -23.24 4.23 -8.44
C ILE A 341 -23.36 5.75 -8.39
N LEU A 342 -23.96 6.27 -7.33
CA LEU A 342 -24.05 7.70 -7.04
C LEU A 342 -23.44 7.95 -5.68
N GLY A 343 -22.65 8.99 -5.53
CA GLY A 343 -22.08 9.28 -4.23
C GLY A 343 -21.75 10.74 -4.00
N GLY A 344 -21.53 11.06 -2.75
CA GLY A 344 -21.05 12.34 -2.29
C GLY A 344 -20.06 12.14 -1.13
N ASP A 345 -19.00 12.92 -1.15
CA ASP A 345 -17.97 12.93 -0.12
C ASP A 345 -17.83 14.34 0.44
N TRP A 346 -17.61 14.41 1.74
CA TRP A 346 -17.16 15.62 2.43
C TRP A 346 -16.03 15.25 3.37
N TYR A 347 -14.99 16.06 3.42
CA TYR A 347 -13.97 15.97 4.47
C TYR A 347 -13.38 17.34 4.80
N GLU A 348 -12.86 17.46 6.01
CA GLU A 348 -12.10 18.60 6.50
C GLU A 348 -10.77 18.12 7.08
N ASP A 349 -9.68 18.68 6.58
CA ASP A 349 -8.33 18.52 7.12
C ASP A 349 -8.03 19.64 8.08
N ARG A 350 -7.41 19.30 9.22
CA ARG A 350 -6.91 20.26 10.21
C ARG A 350 -5.48 19.95 10.58
N VAL A 351 -4.67 20.96 10.74
CA VAL A 351 -3.25 20.89 11.11
C VAL A 351 -3.03 21.53 12.46
N ASN A 352 -2.29 20.85 13.33
CA ASN A 352 -1.78 21.41 14.57
C ASN A 352 -0.27 21.13 14.63
N SER A 353 0.53 22.19 14.46
CA SER A 353 1.97 22.09 14.28
C SER A 353 2.71 23.07 15.19
N SER A 354 3.96 22.72 15.58
CA SER A 354 4.88 23.69 16.19
C SER A 354 5.36 24.75 15.20
N THR A 355 5.22 24.47 13.89
CA THR A 355 5.45 25.43 12.81
C THR A 355 4.14 26.17 12.55
N ALA A 356 4.16 27.49 12.51
CA ALA A 356 2.99 28.30 12.23
C ALA A 356 2.67 28.26 10.73
N PHE A 357 1.49 27.77 10.38
CA PHE A 357 0.93 27.82 9.04
C PHE A 357 -0.04 29.01 8.93
N ASP A 358 -0.09 29.67 7.79
CA ASP A 358 -1.05 30.78 7.54
C ASP A 358 -2.50 30.28 7.52
N GLU A 359 -2.70 29.06 7.02
CA GLU A 359 -3.98 28.33 7.04
C GLU A 359 -3.76 26.95 7.67
N ASP A 360 -4.60 26.56 8.61
CA ASP A 360 -4.50 25.31 9.36
C ASP A 360 -5.67 24.34 9.13
N SER A 361 -6.63 24.71 8.29
CA SER A 361 -7.76 23.86 7.94
C SER A 361 -8.21 24.04 6.49
N ARG A 362 -8.82 22.99 5.95
CA ARG A 362 -9.28 22.95 4.56
C ARG A 362 -10.37 21.90 4.38
N TRP A 363 -11.52 22.29 3.84
CA TRP A 363 -12.56 21.33 3.47
C TRP A 363 -12.58 21.03 1.97
N ASN A 364 -13.09 19.85 1.63
CA ASN A 364 -13.42 19.42 0.28
C ASN A 364 -14.79 18.75 0.28
N ARG A 365 -15.58 18.99 -0.74
CA ARG A 365 -16.85 18.29 -1.00
C ARG A 365 -16.89 17.83 -2.43
N ALA A 366 -17.53 16.69 -2.67
CA ALA A 366 -17.59 16.14 -4.00
C ALA A 366 -18.89 15.38 -4.25
N ALA A 367 -19.25 15.28 -5.53
CA ALA A 367 -20.28 14.40 -6.01
C ALA A 367 -19.76 13.59 -7.19
N PHE A 368 -20.15 12.32 -7.28
CA PHE A 368 -19.75 11.45 -8.37
C PHE A 368 -20.87 10.54 -8.83
N ILE A 369 -20.78 10.10 -10.09
CA ILE A 369 -21.66 9.15 -10.72
C ILE A 369 -20.85 8.19 -11.57
N GLN A 370 -21.15 6.91 -11.50
CA GLN A 370 -20.59 5.88 -12.36
C GLN A 370 -21.68 4.98 -12.89
N HIS A 371 -21.72 4.82 -14.20
CA HIS A 371 -22.65 3.91 -14.89
C HIS A 371 -21.87 2.73 -15.45
N ARG A 372 -22.39 1.52 -15.21
CA ARG A 372 -21.90 0.29 -15.81
C ARG A 372 -22.99 -0.32 -16.68
N TYR A 373 -22.63 -0.60 -17.92
CA TYR A 373 -23.46 -1.35 -18.85
C TYR A 373 -22.79 -2.68 -19.18
N GLN A 374 -23.53 -3.78 -19.08
CA GLN A 374 -23.02 -5.12 -19.33
C GLN A 374 -23.92 -5.81 -20.35
N ALA A 375 -23.41 -5.96 -21.58
CA ALA A 375 -23.98 -6.80 -22.62
C ALA A 375 -23.27 -8.17 -22.67
N ASP A 376 -23.80 -9.10 -23.44
CA ASP A 376 -23.21 -10.43 -23.59
C ASP A 376 -21.86 -10.38 -24.35
N SER A 377 -21.66 -9.37 -25.22
CA SER A 377 -20.48 -9.21 -26.08
C SER A 377 -19.50 -8.14 -25.65
N PHE A 378 -19.87 -7.25 -24.74
CA PHE A 378 -19.00 -6.19 -24.20
C PHE A 378 -19.57 -5.61 -22.91
N SER A 379 -18.72 -4.91 -22.15
CA SER A 379 -19.18 -4.04 -21.08
C SER A 379 -18.50 -2.67 -21.13
N THR A 380 -19.18 -1.66 -20.57
CA THR A 380 -18.65 -0.32 -20.42
C THR A 380 -18.82 0.17 -18.99
N GLU A 381 -17.86 0.93 -18.51
CA GLU A 381 -17.92 1.65 -17.24
C GLU A 381 -17.54 3.11 -17.51
N LEU A 382 -18.43 4.04 -17.17
CA LEU A 382 -18.23 5.48 -17.38
C LEU A 382 -18.45 6.19 -16.05
N GLY A 383 -17.51 7.02 -15.65
CA GLY A 383 -17.57 7.76 -14.39
C GLY A 383 -17.26 9.24 -14.56
N LEU A 384 -17.93 10.05 -13.76
CA LEU A 384 -17.75 11.51 -13.66
C LEU A 384 -17.71 11.91 -12.19
N ARG A 385 -16.84 12.83 -11.86
CA ARG A 385 -16.73 13.41 -10.52
C ARG A 385 -16.48 14.90 -10.57
N HIS A 386 -17.10 15.61 -9.66
CA HIS A 386 -16.90 17.03 -9.41
C HIS A 386 -16.48 17.22 -7.96
N ASP A 387 -15.30 17.78 -7.74
CA ASP A 387 -14.79 18.19 -6.44
C ASP A 387 -14.84 19.72 -6.34
N ASP A 388 -15.22 20.23 -5.18
CA ASP A 388 -15.15 21.64 -4.81
C ASP A 388 -14.35 21.77 -3.53
N ASN A 389 -13.19 22.38 -3.66
CA ASN A 389 -12.22 22.54 -2.58
C ASN A 389 -12.17 23.98 -2.11
N GLN A 390 -12.12 24.20 -0.83
CA GLN A 390 -12.08 25.53 -0.21
C GLN A 390 -10.98 26.43 -0.79
N GLN A 391 -9.84 25.84 -1.18
CA GLN A 391 -8.64 26.56 -1.58
C GLN A 391 -8.45 26.62 -3.09
N PHE A 392 -8.71 25.52 -3.82
CA PHE A 392 -8.41 25.41 -5.25
C PHE A 392 -9.64 25.58 -6.13
N GLY A 393 -10.84 25.75 -5.54
CA GLY A 393 -12.09 25.75 -6.29
C GLY A 393 -12.42 24.38 -6.86
N SER A 394 -12.99 24.35 -8.06
CA SER A 394 -13.56 23.14 -8.66
C SER A 394 -12.57 22.37 -9.49
N GLN A 395 -12.60 21.04 -9.36
CA GLN A 395 -11.89 20.08 -10.20
C GLN A 395 -12.86 19.03 -10.72
N ASN A 396 -12.82 18.76 -12.04
CA ASN A 396 -13.62 17.69 -12.66
C ASN A 396 -12.69 16.58 -13.11
N THR A 397 -13.11 15.35 -12.93
CA THR A 397 -12.42 14.15 -13.45
C THR A 397 -13.42 13.21 -14.09
N TRP A 398 -12.99 12.49 -15.12
CA TRP A 398 -13.79 11.45 -15.72
C TRP A 398 -12.96 10.20 -16.04
N SER A 399 -13.63 9.06 -16.17
CA SER A 399 -13.02 7.81 -16.60
C SER A 399 -13.96 7.03 -17.48
N GLY A 400 -13.39 6.21 -18.34
CA GLY A 400 -14.13 5.28 -19.18
C GLY A 400 -13.34 3.99 -19.39
N THR A 401 -14.00 2.86 -19.25
CA THR A 401 -13.45 1.53 -19.57
C THR A 401 -14.39 0.81 -20.51
N PHE A 402 -13.82 0.19 -21.54
CA PHE A 402 -14.49 -0.72 -22.45
C PHE A 402 -13.86 -2.09 -22.30
N THR A 403 -14.66 -3.11 -21.96
CA THR A 403 -14.23 -4.50 -21.83
C THR A 403 -14.83 -5.32 -22.95
N LEU A 404 -13.96 -6.03 -23.66
CA LEU A 404 -14.30 -6.94 -24.75
C LEU A 404 -13.90 -8.36 -24.37
N PRO A 405 -14.86 -9.24 -24.01
CA PRO A 405 -14.61 -10.67 -23.89
C PRO A 405 -14.29 -11.24 -25.29
N LEU A 406 -13.07 -11.69 -25.49
CA LEU A 406 -12.64 -12.33 -26.76
C LEU A 406 -13.16 -13.76 -26.85
N ASN A 407 -13.22 -14.43 -25.72
CA ASN A 407 -13.79 -15.76 -25.47
C ASN A 407 -13.97 -15.94 -23.95
N PRO A 408 -14.52 -17.07 -23.45
CA PRO A 408 -14.74 -17.25 -22.00
C PRO A 408 -13.50 -17.12 -21.11
N ASP A 409 -12.31 -17.33 -21.68
CA ASP A 409 -11.05 -17.33 -20.93
C ASP A 409 -10.21 -16.06 -21.15
N ASN A 410 -10.63 -15.15 -22.03
CA ASN A 410 -9.82 -14.00 -22.43
C ASN A 410 -10.63 -12.72 -22.54
N ASP A 411 -10.22 -11.70 -21.76
CA ASP A 411 -10.79 -10.36 -21.78
C ASP A 411 -9.75 -9.33 -22.21
N LEU A 412 -10.17 -8.40 -23.03
CA LEU A 412 -9.39 -7.22 -23.41
C LEU A 412 -10.09 -5.97 -22.86
N LEU A 413 -9.35 -5.14 -22.11
CA LEU A 413 -9.88 -3.92 -21.50
C LEU A 413 -9.12 -2.71 -22.05
N LEU A 414 -9.85 -1.70 -22.47
CA LEU A 414 -9.33 -0.39 -22.85
C LEU A 414 -9.84 0.63 -21.85
N SER A 415 -8.93 1.37 -21.21
CA SER A 415 -9.30 2.34 -20.18
C SER A 415 -8.66 3.69 -20.42
N TYR A 416 -9.43 4.73 -20.13
CA TYR A 416 -8.96 6.09 -19.94
C TYR A 416 -9.39 6.60 -18.58
N SER A 417 -8.51 7.32 -17.89
CA SER A 417 -8.85 7.92 -16.60
C SER A 417 -8.05 9.20 -16.36
N GLU A 418 -8.71 10.16 -15.73
CA GLU A 418 -8.10 11.39 -15.22
C GLU A 418 -7.87 11.28 -13.72
N GLY A 419 -6.88 11.99 -13.23
CA GLY A 419 -6.58 12.09 -11.81
C GLY A 419 -6.08 13.47 -11.45
N PHE A 420 -6.14 13.79 -10.16
CA PHE A 420 -5.56 15.02 -9.62
C PHE A 420 -5.05 14.80 -8.20
N ARG A 421 -4.13 15.68 -7.78
CA ARG A 421 -3.63 15.78 -6.41
C ARG A 421 -3.62 17.25 -5.98
N ALA A 422 -4.25 17.53 -4.86
CA ALA A 422 -4.17 18.84 -4.23
C ALA A 422 -2.78 19.04 -3.59
N PRO A 423 -2.16 20.24 -3.65
CA PRO A 423 -0.96 20.55 -2.90
C PRO A 423 -1.17 20.32 -1.41
N THR A 424 -0.12 19.93 -0.70
CA THR A 424 -0.15 19.71 0.75
C THR A 424 -0.07 21.04 1.51
N PHE A 425 -0.32 21.01 2.83
CA PHE A 425 -0.13 22.20 3.64
C PHE A 425 1.33 22.67 3.68
N ASN A 426 2.31 21.75 3.63
CA ASN A 426 3.71 22.12 3.52
C ASN A 426 4.02 22.81 2.19
N ASP A 427 3.48 22.30 1.08
CA ASP A 427 3.67 22.92 -0.23
C ASP A 427 3.18 24.39 -0.26
N LEU A 428 2.09 24.67 0.46
CA LEU A 428 1.38 25.95 0.40
C LEU A 428 1.77 26.96 1.48
N TYR A 429 2.07 26.49 2.70
CA TYR A 429 2.10 27.36 3.89
C TYR A 429 3.31 27.14 4.80
N TYR A 430 4.26 26.26 4.46
CA TYR A 430 5.46 26.10 5.28
C TYR A 430 6.29 27.39 5.23
N PRO A 431 6.64 28.02 6.39
CA PRO A 431 7.34 29.30 6.41
C PRO A 431 8.62 29.27 5.56
N ASP A 432 8.83 30.30 4.75
CA ASP A 432 9.98 30.53 3.88
C ASP A 432 10.18 29.54 2.73
N PHE A 433 9.56 28.34 2.78
CA PHE A 433 9.75 27.24 1.82
C PHE A 433 8.46 26.79 1.14
N SER A 434 7.45 27.65 1.05
CA SER A 434 6.15 27.34 0.47
C SER A 434 5.77 28.24 -0.68
N ASN A 435 4.71 27.87 -1.40
CA ASN A 435 4.14 28.65 -2.48
C ASN A 435 2.60 28.55 -2.46
N PRO A 436 1.89 29.57 -1.95
CA PRO A 436 0.43 29.56 -1.88
C PRO A 436 -0.28 29.64 -3.23
N ASP A 437 0.43 29.95 -4.32
CA ASP A 437 -0.11 30.04 -5.68
C ASP A 437 -0.12 28.71 -6.45
N LEU A 438 0.25 27.60 -5.81
CA LEU A 438 0.25 26.29 -6.42
C LEU A 438 -1.14 25.83 -6.84
N LYS A 439 -1.18 25.18 -8.01
CA LYS A 439 -2.35 24.51 -8.57
C LYS A 439 -2.30 23.01 -8.28
N PRO A 440 -3.44 22.32 -8.29
CA PRO A 440 -3.45 20.87 -8.26
C PRO A 440 -2.66 20.26 -9.42
N GLU A 441 -1.92 19.19 -9.15
CA GLU A 441 -1.35 18.33 -10.18
C GLU A 441 -2.47 17.57 -10.90
N THR A 442 -2.32 17.33 -12.18
CA THR A 442 -3.30 16.58 -12.97
C THR A 442 -2.64 15.45 -13.76
N SER A 443 -3.42 14.43 -14.05
CA SER A 443 -2.96 13.29 -14.85
C SER A 443 -3.99 12.81 -15.86
N LYS A 444 -3.49 12.23 -16.97
CA LYS A 444 -4.27 11.48 -17.95
C LYS A 444 -3.60 10.14 -18.16
N SER A 445 -4.37 9.08 -17.96
CA SER A 445 -3.88 7.70 -18.06
C SER A 445 -4.64 6.93 -19.14
N TYR A 446 -3.90 6.17 -19.93
CA TYR A 446 -4.39 5.27 -20.97
C TYR A 446 -3.88 3.88 -20.67
N GLU A 447 -4.73 2.87 -20.76
CA GLU A 447 -4.36 1.50 -20.43
C GLU A 447 -5.02 0.50 -21.37
N LEU A 448 -4.23 -0.50 -21.77
CA LEU A 448 -4.69 -1.71 -22.43
C LEU A 448 -4.35 -2.90 -21.53
N GLN A 449 -5.36 -3.60 -21.05
CA GLN A 449 -5.20 -4.83 -20.26
C GLN A 449 -5.63 -6.04 -21.06
N TRP A 450 -4.90 -7.13 -20.89
CA TRP A 450 -5.31 -8.47 -21.33
C TRP A 450 -5.30 -9.39 -20.12
N ARG A 451 -6.43 -10.05 -19.88
CA ARG A 451 -6.63 -11.04 -18.83
C ARG A 451 -6.91 -12.37 -19.50
N SER A 452 -6.19 -13.40 -19.10
CA SER A 452 -6.31 -14.71 -19.71
C SER A 452 -6.25 -15.81 -18.65
N GLN A 453 -7.24 -16.71 -18.68
CA GLN A 453 -7.20 -18.00 -18.02
C GLN A 453 -6.56 -19.00 -19.00
N LEU A 454 -5.23 -19.15 -18.92
CA LEU A 454 -4.47 -20.01 -19.85
C LEU A 454 -4.77 -21.50 -19.66
N SER A 455 -5.12 -21.90 -18.44
CA SER A 455 -5.59 -23.22 -18.05
C SER A 455 -6.33 -23.14 -16.72
N ASP A 456 -6.94 -24.23 -16.24
CA ASP A 456 -7.63 -24.28 -14.94
C ASP A 456 -6.72 -23.84 -13.76
N SER A 457 -5.40 -24.02 -13.92
CA SER A 457 -4.39 -23.74 -12.89
C SER A 457 -3.47 -22.55 -13.23
N THR A 458 -3.69 -21.84 -14.34
CA THR A 458 -2.77 -20.78 -14.80
C THR A 458 -3.54 -19.57 -15.28
N ARG A 459 -3.30 -18.43 -14.66
CA ARG A 459 -3.86 -17.12 -15.01
C ARG A 459 -2.76 -16.12 -15.31
N LEU A 460 -2.91 -15.40 -16.41
CA LEU A 460 -2.03 -14.32 -16.85
C LEU A 460 -2.83 -13.00 -16.94
N GLU A 461 -2.31 -11.95 -16.32
CA GLU A 461 -2.80 -10.60 -16.48
C GLU A 461 -1.66 -9.72 -16.98
N THR A 462 -1.90 -8.93 -18.01
CA THR A 462 -0.91 -7.99 -18.53
C THR A 462 -1.53 -6.62 -18.72
N SER A 463 -0.73 -5.56 -18.53
CA SER A 463 -1.13 -4.18 -18.75
C SER A 463 -0.04 -3.43 -19.50
N LEU A 464 -0.45 -2.72 -20.55
CA LEU A 464 0.34 -1.67 -21.20
C LEU A 464 -0.32 -0.34 -20.85
N TYR A 465 0.45 0.60 -20.32
CA TYR A 465 -0.12 1.87 -19.90
C TYR A 465 0.80 3.05 -20.15
N ARG A 466 0.17 4.22 -20.24
CA ARG A 466 0.84 5.51 -20.29
C ARG A 466 0.10 6.48 -19.38
N THR A 467 0.86 7.16 -18.52
CA THR A 467 0.37 8.25 -17.69
C THR A 467 1.14 9.52 -18.02
N ASP A 468 0.42 10.56 -18.39
CA ASP A 468 0.93 11.91 -18.58
C ASP A 468 0.54 12.75 -17.35
N LEU A 469 1.55 13.28 -16.65
CA LEU A 469 1.42 14.18 -15.51
C LEU A 469 1.67 15.61 -15.96
N GLN A 470 0.87 16.54 -15.46
CA GLN A 470 0.99 17.99 -15.72
C GLN A 470 0.93 18.75 -14.40
N ASP A 471 1.57 19.91 -14.36
CA ASP A 471 1.65 20.78 -13.19
C ASP A 471 2.20 20.05 -11.94
N ALA A 472 3.11 19.08 -12.16
CA ALA A 472 3.71 18.34 -11.06
C ALA A 472 4.45 19.29 -10.12
N ILE A 473 4.26 19.10 -8.83
CA ILE A 473 4.86 19.94 -7.79
C ILE A 473 6.24 19.38 -7.46
N ILE A 474 7.25 20.20 -7.70
CA ILE A 474 8.66 19.92 -7.38
C ILE A 474 9.28 21.12 -6.70
N PHE A 475 10.35 20.90 -5.94
CA PHE A 475 11.16 22.00 -5.41
C PHE A 475 12.02 22.59 -6.51
N GLY A 476 11.81 23.87 -6.80
CA GLY A 476 12.60 24.64 -7.73
C GLY A 476 13.99 25.00 -7.18
N SER A 477 14.80 25.67 -8.00
CA SER A 477 16.16 26.10 -7.63
C SER A 477 16.20 27.12 -6.48
N ASN A 478 15.08 27.78 -6.18
CA ASN A 478 14.87 28.72 -5.09
C ASN A 478 14.44 28.03 -3.78
N SER A 479 14.47 26.70 -3.71
CA SER A 479 14.00 25.87 -2.58
C SER A 479 12.52 26.06 -2.23
N ARG A 480 11.68 26.44 -3.20
CA ARG A 480 10.23 26.53 -3.09
C ARG A 480 9.52 25.57 -4.00
N PRO A 481 8.36 25.04 -3.63
CA PRO A 481 7.56 24.18 -4.51
C PRO A 481 6.96 24.99 -5.66
N GLU A 482 7.03 24.43 -6.87
CA GLU A 482 6.55 25.05 -8.12
C GLU A 482 5.81 24.03 -8.99
N ASN A 483 4.79 24.47 -9.73
CA ASN A 483 4.10 23.68 -10.75
C ASN A 483 4.84 23.78 -12.09
N VAL A 484 5.98 23.15 -12.24
CA VAL A 484 6.82 23.31 -13.44
C VAL A 484 7.07 21.99 -14.16
N ALA A 485 6.86 20.86 -13.53
CA ALA A 485 7.23 19.59 -14.11
C ALA A 485 6.08 18.98 -14.91
N SER A 486 6.41 18.49 -16.10
CA SER A 486 5.59 17.53 -16.81
C SER A 486 6.32 16.19 -16.88
N ALA A 487 5.64 15.12 -16.55
CA ALA A 487 6.24 13.79 -16.60
C ALA A 487 5.40 12.85 -17.47
N ARG A 488 6.07 11.87 -18.06
CA ARG A 488 5.44 10.77 -18.78
C ARG A 488 5.96 9.47 -18.29
N ILE A 489 5.05 8.56 -17.98
CA ILE A 489 5.37 7.20 -17.56
C ILE A 489 4.74 6.25 -18.54
N ASN A 490 5.57 5.55 -19.31
CA ASN A 490 5.13 4.40 -20.10
C ASN A 490 5.50 3.15 -19.33
N GLY A 491 4.60 2.16 -19.29
CA GLY A 491 4.86 0.95 -18.53
C GLY A 491 4.20 -0.29 -19.11
N PHE A 492 4.81 -1.41 -18.76
CA PHE A 492 4.31 -2.76 -18.97
C PHE A 492 4.35 -3.52 -17.65
N GLU A 493 3.27 -4.21 -17.33
CA GLU A 493 3.16 -5.10 -16.18
C GLU A 493 2.64 -6.46 -16.64
N ALA A 494 3.12 -7.51 -15.97
CA ALA A 494 2.60 -8.85 -16.11
C ALA A 494 2.51 -9.53 -14.74
N ALA A 495 1.42 -10.21 -14.47
CA ALA A 495 1.21 -11.06 -13.31
C ALA A 495 0.81 -12.46 -13.78
N LEU A 496 1.62 -13.44 -13.43
CA LEU A 496 1.36 -14.85 -13.72
C LEU A 496 1.12 -15.59 -12.41
N LYS A 497 -0.10 -16.10 -12.23
CA LYS A 497 -0.46 -17.00 -11.14
C LYS A 497 -0.60 -18.41 -11.70
N GLN A 498 0.07 -19.37 -11.04
CA GLN A 498 0.12 -20.73 -11.54
C GLN A 498 0.15 -21.72 -10.37
N GLU A 499 -0.59 -22.81 -10.51
CA GLU A 499 -0.49 -23.96 -9.62
C GLU A 499 -0.01 -25.17 -10.43
N LEU A 500 1.20 -25.64 -10.14
CA LEU A 500 1.83 -26.78 -10.82
C LEU A 500 2.38 -27.76 -9.80
N PHE A 501 1.98 -29.04 -9.92
CA PHE A 501 2.46 -30.11 -9.04
C PHE A 501 2.30 -29.81 -7.53
N GLY A 502 1.24 -29.06 -7.16
CA GLY A 502 0.98 -28.62 -5.80
C GLY A 502 1.83 -27.43 -5.33
N TRP A 503 2.64 -26.82 -6.21
CA TRP A 503 3.31 -25.55 -5.99
C TRP A 503 2.44 -24.40 -6.49
N GLN A 504 2.21 -23.42 -5.63
CA GLN A 504 1.62 -22.13 -6.00
C GLN A 504 2.75 -21.18 -6.37
N SER A 505 2.71 -20.65 -7.58
CA SER A 505 3.70 -19.71 -8.12
C SER A 505 3.02 -18.40 -8.49
N ASN A 506 3.48 -17.29 -7.92
CA ASN A 506 3.02 -15.94 -8.24
C ASN A 506 4.22 -15.13 -8.73
N LEU A 507 4.27 -14.85 -10.03
CA LEU A 507 5.33 -14.06 -10.66
C LEU A 507 4.75 -12.71 -11.10
N GLY A 508 5.34 -11.63 -10.63
CA GLY A 508 5.06 -10.27 -11.05
C GLY A 508 6.27 -9.65 -11.74
N VAL A 509 6.05 -8.97 -12.86
CA VAL A 509 7.09 -8.23 -13.59
C VAL A 509 6.58 -6.85 -13.93
N SER A 510 7.42 -5.83 -13.78
CA SER A 510 7.12 -4.47 -14.22
C SER A 510 8.33 -3.86 -14.94
N ILE A 511 8.04 -3.20 -16.05
CA ILE A 511 9.01 -2.42 -16.82
C ILE A 511 8.40 -1.03 -17.03
N ILE A 512 9.10 0.01 -16.58
CA ILE A 512 8.64 1.40 -16.71
C ILE A 512 9.70 2.28 -17.34
N ASP A 513 9.25 3.31 -18.04
CA ASP A 513 10.09 4.41 -18.51
C ASP A 513 9.50 5.74 -18.00
N PRO A 514 9.80 6.11 -16.73
CA PRO A 514 9.30 7.31 -16.10
C PRO A 514 10.24 8.48 -16.40
N ARG A 515 9.77 9.43 -17.22
CA ARG A 515 10.57 10.54 -17.71
C ARG A 515 9.99 11.88 -17.31
N ASP A 516 10.85 12.72 -16.78
CA ASP A 516 10.67 14.17 -16.84
C ASP A 516 10.73 14.60 -18.31
N ARG A 517 9.73 15.34 -18.78
CA ARG A 517 9.62 15.71 -20.19
C ARG A 517 10.46 16.94 -20.56
N ASP A 518 10.85 17.72 -19.58
CA ASP A 518 11.61 18.95 -19.78
C ASP A 518 13.12 18.64 -19.82
N SER A 519 13.60 17.85 -18.86
CA SER A 519 15.02 17.44 -18.80
C SER A 519 15.31 16.13 -19.56
N GLY A 520 14.31 15.26 -19.75
CA GLY A 520 14.48 13.92 -20.28
C GLY A 520 15.06 12.91 -19.28
N HIS A 521 15.34 13.33 -18.04
CA HIS A 521 15.88 12.46 -17.00
C HIS A 521 14.84 11.44 -16.50
N THR A 522 15.33 10.32 -15.97
CA THR A 522 14.49 9.36 -15.27
C THR A 522 14.06 9.94 -13.94
N LEU A 523 12.78 9.80 -13.56
CA LEU A 523 12.31 10.24 -12.26
C LEU A 523 13.08 9.54 -11.13
N ALA A 524 13.42 10.28 -10.08
CA ALA A 524 14.24 9.79 -8.95
C ALA A 524 13.58 8.61 -8.23
N ARG A 525 14.38 7.66 -7.75
CA ARG A 525 13.96 6.47 -6.99
C ARG A 525 13.00 5.53 -7.72
N ARG A 526 12.94 5.58 -9.06
CA ARG A 526 12.13 4.68 -9.90
C ARG A 526 13.06 3.73 -10.64
N ALA A 527 13.13 2.48 -10.19
CA ALA A 527 13.79 1.43 -10.92
C ALA A 527 13.00 1.09 -12.19
N ARG A 528 13.66 1.01 -13.33
CA ARG A 528 12.99 0.77 -14.62
C ARG A 528 12.50 -0.66 -14.79
N ARG A 529 13.02 -1.61 -14.01
CA ARG A 529 12.65 -3.03 -14.08
C ARG A 529 12.58 -3.60 -12.68
N THR A 530 11.46 -4.23 -12.37
CA THR A 530 11.28 -4.97 -11.13
C THR A 530 10.64 -6.32 -11.42
N ALA A 531 10.96 -7.31 -10.61
CA ALA A 531 10.28 -8.59 -10.61
C ALA A 531 10.14 -9.11 -9.18
N SER A 532 9.02 -9.75 -8.90
CA SER A 532 8.76 -10.48 -7.66
C SER A 532 8.28 -11.88 -8.00
N TRP A 533 8.78 -12.89 -7.30
CA TRP A 533 8.36 -14.25 -7.48
C TRP A 533 8.20 -14.93 -6.13
N ASP A 534 6.98 -15.37 -5.83
CA ASP A 534 6.64 -16.16 -4.66
C ASP A 534 6.31 -17.58 -5.09
N LEU A 535 6.93 -18.55 -4.44
CA LEU A 535 6.75 -19.98 -4.69
C LEU A 535 6.46 -20.68 -3.37
N ASP A 536 5.28 -21.31 -3.24
CA ASP A 536 4.80 -21.92 -2.02
C ASP A 536 4.25 -23.32 -2.26
N ARG A 537 4.44 -24.20 -1.28
CA ARG A 537 3.80 -25.52 -1.27
C ARG A 537 3.43 -25.94 0.14
N GLN A 538 2.23 -26.49 0.29
CA GLN A 538 1.75 -27.11 1.52
C GLN A 538 1.91 -28.64 1.42
N PHE A 539 2.64 -29.25 2.36
CA PHE A 539 2.81 -30.68 2.54
C PHE A 539 2.09 -31.09 3.81
N GLU A 540 0.83 -31.45 3.74
CA GLU A 540 -0.01 -31.75 4.93
C GLU A 540 0.12 -30.66 5.99
N LYS A 541 1.00 -30.89 7.00
CA LYS A 541 1.25 -30.00 8.13
C LYS A 541 2.39 -29.00 7.89
N LEU A 542 3.24 -29.22 6.89
CA LEU A 542 4.42 -28.41 6.61
C LEU A 542 4.20 -27.55 5.38
N GLY A 543 4.23 -26.24 5.53
CA GLY A 543 4.32 -25.27 4.45
C GLY A 543 5.76 -24.87 4.20
N LEU A 544 6.17 -24.79 2.93
CA LEU A 544 7.46 -24.27 2.51
C LEU A 544 7.26 -23.19 1.46
N GLY A 545 8.05 -22.12 1.53
CA GLY A 545 7.99 -21.04 0.57
C GLY A 545 9.32 -20.34 0.34
N ALA A 546 9.42 -19.73 -0.83
CA ALA A 546 10.53 -18.86 -1.21
C ALA A 546 9.99 -17.60 -1.90
N SER A 547 10.62 -16.47 -1.67
CA SER A 547 10.32 -15.21 -2.36
C SER A 547 11.59 -14.68 -2.99
N TRP A 548 11.49 -14.19 -4.22
CA TRP A 548 12.58 -13.52 -4.89
C TRP A 548 12.13 -12.14 -5.35
N GLN A 549 12.90 -11.12 -4.98
CA GLN A 549 12.70 -9.74 -5.42
C GLN A 549 13.91 -9.28 -6.22
N LEU A 550 13.69 -8.76 -7.42
CA LEU A 550 14.71 -8.22 -8.29
C LEU A 550 14.37 -6.77 -8.63
N VAL A 551 15.30 -5.86 -8.40
CA VAL A 551 15.14 -4.43 -8.64
C VAL A 551 16.36 -3.94 -9.42
N SER A 552 16.15 -3.31 -10.58
CA SER A 552 17.25 -2.71 -11.34
C SER A 552 17.77 -1.44 -10.67
N GLY A 553 18.92 -0.96 -11.08
CA GLY A 553 19.42 0.33 -10.65
C GLY A 553 18.49 1.49 -11.00
N SER A 554 18.57 2.55 -10.22
CA SER A 554 17.86 3.83 -10.40
C SER A 554 18.76 5.00 -9.99
N TYR A 555 18.18 6.19 -9.87
CA TYR A 555 18.86 7.39 -9.35
C TYR A 555 18.10 7.92 -8.15
N ASP A 556 18.81 8.49 -7.18
CA ASP A 556 18.19 9.09 -6.00
C ASP A 556 17.78 10.56 -6.22
N ASP A 557 18.35 11.21 -7.22
CA ASP A 557 18.16 12.62 -7.56
C ASP A 557 17.48 12.84 -8.92
N LEU A 558 16.93 14.04 -9.11
CA LEU A 558 16.27 14.44 -10.35
C LEU A 558 17.24 14.63 -11.53
N ASN A 559 18.51 14.95 -11.26
CA ASN A 559 19.53 15.19 -12.29
C ASN A 559 20.19 13.89 -12.75
N ASN A 560 19.85 12.74 -12.17
CA ASN A 560 20.42 11.43 -12.42
C ASN A 560 21.96 11.37 -12.18
N THR A 561 22.43 12.09 -11.17
CA THR A 561 23.85 12.14 -10.77
C THR A 561 24.18 11.20 -9.61
N GLN A 562 23.17 10.76 -8.85
CA GLN A 562 23.31 9.91 -7.67
C GLN A 562 22.75 8.50 -7.94
N PRO A 563 23.58 7.56 -8.43
CA PRO A 563 23.09 6.23 -8.77
C PRO A 563 22.78 5.40 -7.52
N LEU A 564 21.67 4.64 -7.60
CA LEU A 564 21.30 3.56 -6.69
C LEU A 564 21.52 2.22 -7.39
N GLY A 565 22.31 1.34 -6.79
CA GLY A 565 22.62 0.02 -7.34
C GLY A 565 21.39 -0.89 -7.37
N GLY A 566 21.27 -1.72 -8.41
CA GLY A 566 20.29 -2.78 -8.45
C GLY A 566 20.59 -3.91 -7.47
N TYR A 567 19.56 -4.63 -7.04
CA TYR A 567 19.71 -5.72 -6.08
C TYR A 567 18.72 -6.86 -6.33
N GLY A 568 19.07 -8.03 -5.78
CA GLY A 568 18.19 -9.20 -5.71
C GLY A 568 18.17 -9.76 -4.30
N LEU A 569 16.98 -10.01 -3.75
CA LEU A 569 16.77 -10.52 -2.40
C LEU A 569 16.05 -11.86 -2.47
N LEU A 570 16.56 -12.84 -1.73
CA LEU A 570 15.95 -14.15 -1.54
C LEU A 570 15.43 -14.26 -0.11
N GLY A 571 14.14 -14.49 0.05
CA GLY A 571 13.51 -14.85 1.30
C GLY A 571 13.12 -16.32 1.30
N LEU A 572 13.25 -16.99 2.45
CA LEU A 572 12.81 -18.38 2.67
C LEU A 572 11.85 -18.39 3.85
N ARG A 573 10.81 -19.21 3.78
CA ARG A 573 9.83 -19.35 4.84
C ARG A 573 9.37 -20.79 5.00
N SER A 574 9.01 -21.14 6.22
CA SER A 574 8.33 -22.40 6.52
C SER A 574 7.25 -22.18 7.57
N SER A 575 6.23 -23.00 7.54
CA SER A 575 5.20 -23.07 8.57
C SER A 575 4.90 -24.52 8.91
N TRP A 576 4.66 -24.81 10.19
CA TRP A 576 4.34 -26.16 10.64
C TRP A 576 3.12 -26.14 11.57
N ALA A 577 2.01 -26.75 11.10
CA ALA A 577 0.84 -27.01 11.95
C ALA A 577 1.14 -28.18 12.88
N LEU A 578 1.63 -27.89 14.10
CA LEU A 578 1.93 -28.90 15.11
C LEU A 578 0.67 -29.73 15.43
N ASN A 579 -0.44 -29.02 15.63
CA ASN A 579 -1.79 -29.56 15.74
C ASN A 579 -2.80 -28.54 15.16
N ARG A 580 -4.11 -28.72 15.41
CA ARG A 580 -5.16 -27.83 14.91
C ARG A 580 -5.15 -26.43 15.53
N GLU A 581 -4.51 -26.28 16.69
CA GLU A 581 -4.49 -25.03 17.46
C GLU A 581 -3.15 -24.31 17.40
N ILE A 582 -2.04 -25.03 17.20
CA ILE A 582 -0.68 -24.47 17.29
C ILE A 582 0.02 -24.55 15.94
N LYS A 583 0.44 -23.41 15.43
CA LYS A 583 1.25 -23.22 14.23
C LYS A 583 2.59 -22.60 14.61
N LEU A 584 3.67 -23.13 14.05
CA LEU A 584 5.02 -22.60 14.14
C LEU A 584 5.41 -22.02 12.79
N ASP A 585 6.04 -20.85 12.78
CA ASP A 585 6.51 -20.16 11.58
C ASP A 585 8.00 -19.86 11.72
N LEU A 586 8.75 -20.02 10.63
CA LEU A 586 10.15 -19.62 10.53
C LEU A 586 10.37 -18.92 9.20
N LYS A 587 10.96 -17.74 9.26
CA LYS A 587 11.29 -16.91 8.12
C LYS A 587 12.78 -16.54 8.13
N LEU A 588 13.38 -16.46 6.96
CA LEU A 588 14.73 -15.97 6.72
C LEU A 588 14.68 -14.95 5.58
N ASP A 589 14.76 -13.67 5.88
CA ASP A 589 14.82 -12.59 4.90
C ASP A 589 16.26 -12.36 4.43
N ASN A 590 16.42 -11.90 3.19
CA ASN A 590 17.73 -11.65 2.59
C ASN A 590 18.73 -12.80 2.84
N ALA A 591 18.34 -14.03 2.55
CA ALA A 591 19.10 -15.25 2.86
C ALA A 591 20.54 -15.25 2.33
N LEU A 592 20.80 -14.50 1.24
CA LEU A 592 22.12 -14.35 0.62
C LEU A 592 22.96 -13.22 1.22
N ASP A 593 22.45 -12.54 2.24
CA ASP A 593 23.10 -11.42 2.93
C ASP A 593 23.58 -10.31 1.97
N LYS A 594 22.72 -9.95 1.03
CA LYS A 594 23.03 -8.92 0.03
C LYS A 594 23.01 -7.54 0.69
N GLY A 595 24.13 -6.82 0.63
CA GLY A 595 24.18 -5.39 0.95
C GLY A 595 23.53 -4.58 -0.18
N TYR A 596 22.63 -3.68 0.18
CA TYR A 596 21.91 -2.81 -0.77
C TYR A 596 21.39 -1.56 -0.06
N SER A 597 21.01 -0.55 -0.85
CA SER A 597 20.38 0.68 -0.38
C SER A 597 19.24 1.05 -1.30
N ARG A 598 18.21 1.69 -0.75
CA ARG A 598 17.04 2.17 -1.50
C ARG A 598 17.01 3.68 -1.64
N THR A 599 17.78 4.37 -0.81
CA THR A 599 17.92 5.83 -0.82
C THR A 599 19.35 6.18 -0.41
N ASN A 600 19.82 7.34 -0.86
CA ASN A 600 21.12 7.89 -0.50
C ASN A 600 20.96 9.11 0.42
N TYR A 601 22.06 9.48 1.08
CA TYR A 601 22.25 10.75 1.74
C TYR A 601 23.65 11.28 1.41
N SER A 602 23.84 12.58 1.58
CA SER A 602 25.16 13.20 1.39
C SER A 602 25.77 13.51 2.75
N TYR A 603 27.07 13.26 2.93
CA TYR A 603 27.80 13.66 4.11
C TYR A 603 29.23 14.02 3.71
N ASP A 604 29.75 15.18 4.17
CA ASP A 604 31.07 15.69 3.87
C ASP A 604 31.45 15.64 2.36
N GLY A 605 30.50 16.04 1.51
CA GLY A 605 30.64 16.05 0.05
C GLY A 605 30.64 14.68 -0.63
N SER A 606 30.49 13.60 0.13
CA SER A 606 30.38 12.23 -0.37
C SER A 606 28.93 11.72 -0.31
N GLN A 607 28.61 10.75 -1.14
CA GLN A 607 27.31 10.09 -1.19
C GLN A 607 27.39 8.72 -0.53
N TYR A 608 26.44 8.44 0.35
CA TYR A 608 26.31 7.16 1.05
C TYR A 608 24.89 6.63 0.89
N GLY A 609 24.75 5.31 0.76
CA GLY A 609 23.43 4.67 0.82
C GLY A 609 23.00 4.45 2.27
N TYR A 610 21.72 4.68 2.61
CA TYR A 610 21.21 4.19 3.87
C TYR A 610 21.32 2.67 3.94
N ARG A 611 21.70 2.16 5.12
CA ARG A 611 21.79 0.72 5.36
C ARG A 611 20.40 0.11 5.42
N GLU A 612 20.29 -1.06 4.82
CA GLU A 612 19.12 -1.93 4.95
C GLU A 612 19.48 -3.13 5.82
N GLU A 613 18.47 -3.80 6.36
CA GLU A 613 18.70 -5.02 7.12
C GLU A 613 19.40 -6.07 6.24
N GLY A 614 20.47 -6.66 6.75
CA GLY A 614 21.14 -7.80 6.16
C GLY A 614 20.29 -9.06 6.26
N ARG A 615 20.93 -10.22 6.38
CA ARG A 615 20.22 -11.47 6.65
C ARG A 615 19.54 -11.41 8.00
N ALA A 616 18.19 -11.55 8.00
CA ALA A 616 17.38 -11.51 9.21
C ALA A 616 16.48 -12.75 9.29
N TRP A 617 16.29 -13.27 10.47
CA TRP A 617 15.39 -14.39 10.73
C TRP A 617 14.33 -14.03 11.75
N MET A 618 13.17 -14.70 11.66
CA MET A 618 12.07 -14.60 12.61
C MET A 618 11.48 -15.99 12.86
N PHE A 619 11.27 -16.32 14.13
CA PHE A 619 10.53 -17.50 14.57
C PHE A 619 9.25 -17.06 15.28
N GLY A 620 8.12 -17.67 14.92
CA GLY A 620 6.81 -17.34 15.47
C GLY A 620 6.06 -18.58 15.95
N ILE A 621 5.20 -18.37 16.94
CA ILE A 621 4.23 -19.35 17.45
C ILE A 621 2.86 -18.66 17.45
N THR A 622 1.90 -19.28 16.79
CA THR A 622 0.49 -18.85 16.81
C THR A 622 -0.34 -19.94 17.48
N TRP A 623 -1.16 -19.53 18.44
CA TRP A 623 -2.11 -20.41 19.13
C TRP A 623 -3.54 -19.90 18.95
N THR A 624 -4.40 -20.77 18.44
CA THR A 624 -5.83 -20.54 18.20
C THR A 624 -6.62 -21.67 18.90
N PRO A 625 -6.89 -21.54 20.22
CA PRO A 625 -7.60 -22.58 20.94
C PRO A 625 -9.03 -22.75 20.43
N ALA A 626 -9.49 -24.00 20.35
CA ALA A 626 -10.90 -24.30 20.16
C ALA A 626 -11.63 -24.11 21.51
N LEU A 627 -12.68 -23.25 21.52
CA LEU A 627 -13.54 -23.00 22.68
C LEU A 627 -14.85 -23.78 22.56
#